data_f2c7487e3b53dce4bbbfae3073cf37f8
#
_entry.id   f2c7487e3b53dce4bbbfae3073cf37f8
#
_cell.length_a   1.000
_cell.length_b   1.000
_cell.length_c   1.000
_cell.angle_alpha   90.00
_cell.angle_beta   90.00
_cell.angle_gamma   90.00
#
_symmetry.space_group_name_H-M   'P 1'
#
loop_
_entity.id
_entity.type
_entity.pdbx_description
1 polymer ?
#
loop_
_entity_poly.entity_id
_entity_poly.type
_entity_poly.pdbx_seq_one_letter_code
_entity_poly.pdbx_strand_id
1 'polypeptide(L)'
;MRSSAVLFLFALLVCAMRAGITAEPMPNPAGPGASGGSLAVSPEGTAWLTWIEPVTGGHALRFATRGPTEQSWSEARTIAQGADWFVNWADFPALTAGEDGRATAVWFVNNPVPAAAGAHGGHGHGYHARISRTADGGRTWSPPERLTRESESVEFVSLATLPDGRVLAAWLDGRGKHRPGDAQRLYARILGDSAADTLVDPSVCDCCQTTLAGFHDGSVLVAYRGRTPDEIRDIRVARFDGKKWETPRPLGTDGWKISACPVNGPQLANIGGQTGVVWFTAADGDPRVLASFSTDAGGSFVAPLRLDEIKPSGRVATALLRNGSLLATWVDADGAIRLRRVNPDFAAGDAFVISTAGNARARGFPRTVVARDYAGGKTAAEMLVVFTAETAPTLRTLRVRIPEGQLLEDEKNCECAPPAEDLLGYSVRGVTEGAGARAGTVKLRLSALPGVVREGSHEIAVQPALAELAAQPGQAFIGRIERDRGGWRLIAYKPLTRP
;
A
#
# COMPACT_ATOMS: atom_id res chain seq x y z
N MET A 1 -71.09 -9.41 31.66
CA MET A 1 -69.66 -9.82 31.83
C MET A 1 -69.04 -9.70 30.44
N ARG A 2 -68.30 -8.63 30.16
CA ARG A 2 -67.60 -8.39 28.90
C ARG A 2 -66.09 -8.46 29.18
N SER A 3 -65.43 -9.51 28.68
CA SER A 3 -63.99 -9.63 28.76
C SER A 3 -63.31 -8.84 27.64
N SER A 4 -62.53 -7.85 28.06
CA SER A 4 -61.66 -7.10 27.15
C SER A 4 -60.29 -7.81 27.06
N ALA A 5 -59.96 -8.34 25.89
CA ALA A 5 -58.63 -8.87 25.60
C ALA A 5 -57.71 -7.71 25.21
N VAL A 6 -56.70 -7.47 26.02
CA VAL A 6 -55.62 -6.51 25.72
C VAL A 6 -54.57 -7.23 24.88
N LEU A 7 -54.43 -6.85 23.61
CA LEU A 7 -53.39 -7.31 22.72
C LEU A 7 -52.09 -6.53 23.03
N PHE A 8 -51.09 -7.15 23.60
CA PHE A 8 -49.73 -6.63 23.69
C PHE A 8 -49.01 -6.83 22.35
N LEU A 9 -48.82 -5.75 21.62
CA LEU A 9 -47.97 -5.71 20.44
C LEU A 9 -46.52 -5.64 20.92
N PHE A 10 -45.77 -6.73 20.85
CA PHE A 10 -44.32 -6.73 20.98
C PHE A 10 -43.72 -6.17 19.70
N ALA A 11 -43.32 -4.91 19.69
CA ALA A 11 -42.45 -4.36 18.65
C ALA A 11 -41.05 -4.96 18.85
N LEU A 12 -40.68 -5.93 18.01
CA LEU A 12 -39.31 -6.40 17.91
C LEU A 12 -38.47 -5.26 17.29
N LEU A 13 -37.75 -4.55 18.15
CA LEU A 13 -36.70 -3.63 17.74
C LEU A 13 -35.55 -4.48 17.18
N VAL A 14 -35.51 -4.70 15.88
CA VAL A 14 -34.35 -5.28 15.21
C VAL A 14 -33.28 -4.18 15.20
N CYS A 15 -32.46 -4.18 16.26
CA CYS A 15 -31.24 -3.42 16.29
C CYS A 15 -30.33 -4.03 15.22
N ALA A 16 -30.25 -3.42 14.04
CA ALA A 16 -29.28 -3.80 13.02
C ALA A 16 -27.89 -3.55 13.62
N MET A 17 -27.27 -4.60 14.17
CA MET A 17 -25.87 -4.55 14.55
C MET A 17 -25.09 -4.18 13.27
N ARG A 18 -24.58 -2.96 13.19
CA ARG A 18 -23.62 -2.57 12.14
C ARG A 18 -22.43 -3.53 12.26
N ALA A 19 -22.22 -4.34 11.23
CA ALA A 19 -21.11 -5.26 11.18
C ALA A 19 -19.79 -4.47 11.24
N GLY A 20 -18.99 -4.68 12.30
CA GLY A 20 -17.63 -4.13 12.38
C GLY A 20 -16.68 -4.82 11.41
N ILE A 21 -15.43 -4.38 11.38
CA ILE A 21 -14.35 -5.09 10.66
C ILE A 21 -14.25 -6.50 11.23
N THR A 22 -14.18 -7.51 10.36
CA THR A 22 -13.95 -8.90 10.76
C THR A 22 -12.76 -9.46 10.03
N ALA A 23 -11.97 -10.31 10.71
CA ALA A 23 -10.84 -11.02 10.14
C ALA A 23 -11.02 -12.53 10.36
N GLU A 24 -11.00 -13.29 9.28
CA GLU A 24 -11.20 -14.73 9.28
C GLU A 24 -10.01 -15.43 8.66
N PRO A 25 -9.51 -16.54 9.23
CA PRO A 25 -8.53 -17.38 8.58
C PRO A 25 -9.05 -17.88 7.22
N MET A 26 -8.20 -17.77 6.21
CA MET A 26 -8.46 -18.29 4.89
C MET A 26 -7.45 -19.39 4.59
N PRO A 27 -7.86 -20.65 4.44
CA PRO A 27 -6.97 -21.74 4.06
C PRO A 27 -6.24 -21.40 2.74
N ASN A 28 -4.95 -21.69 2.68
CA ASN A 28 -4.12 -21.56 1.49
C ASN A 28 -3.39 -22.87 1.21
N PRO A 29 -2.92 -23.09 -0.04
CA PRO A 29 -2.32 -24.37 -0.44
C PRO A 29 -0.82 -24.46 -0.15
N ALA A 30 -0.26 -23.58 0.71
CA ALA A 30 1.16 -23.57 1.03
C ALA A 30 1.55 -24.76 1.91
N GLY A 31 2.62 -25.43 1.55
CA GLY A 31 3.17 -26.55 2.28
C GLY A 31 3.92 -26.14 3.56
N PRO A 32 4.41 -27.12 4.32
CA PRO A 32 5.22 -26.89 5.52
C PRO A 32 6.49 -26.08 5.20
N GLY A 33 6.84 -25.15 6.10
CA GLY A 33 8.02 -24.29 5.95
C GLY A 33 7.89 -23.16 4.94
N ALA A 34 6.69 -22.96 4.37
CA ALA A 34 6.43 -21.85 3.46
C ALA A 34 6.66 -20.49 4.13
N SER A 35 7.28 -19.56 3.41
CA SER A 35 7.65 -18.23 3.89
C SER A 35 7.67 -17.20 2.76
N GLY A 36 7.93 -15.92 3.07
CA GLY A 36 8.08 -14.86 2.07
C GLY A 36 6.82 -14.66 1.23
N GLY A 37 5.64 -14.71 1.89
CA GLY A 37 4.36 -14.53 1.22
C GLY A 37 4.19 -13.13 0.62
N SER A 38 3.69 -13.05 -0.62
CA SER A 38 3.34 -11.80 -1.30
C SER A 38 1.98 -11.92 -1.96
N LEU A 39 1.31 -10.77 -2.13
CA LEU A 39 -0.01 -10.65 -2.75
C LEU A 39 0.01 -9.63 -3.88
N ALA A 40 -0.69 -9.93 -4.95
CA ALA A 40 -1.01 -8.99 -6.02
C ALA A 40 -2.46 -9.22 -6.47
N VAL A 41 -3.05 -8.19 -7.11
CA VAL A 41 -4.38 -8.31 -7.72
C VAL A 41 -4.29 -7.74 -9.13
N SER A 42 -4.80 -8.49 -10.10
CA SER A 42 -4.89 -8.03 -11.49
C SER A 42 -6.03 -7.00 -11.65
N PRO A 43 -6.02 -6.20 -12.73
CA PRO A 43 -7.12 -5.27 -13.02
C PRO A 43 -8.50 -5.91 -13.05
N GLU A 44 -8.61 -7.17 -13.45
CA GLU A 44 -9.86 -7.96 -13.50
C GLU A 44 -10.26 -8.51 -12.12
N GLY A 45 -9.45 -8.27 -11.07
CA GLY A 45 -9.74 -8.69 -9.71
C GLY A 45 -9.27 -10.10 -9.34
N THR A 46 -8.44 -10.75 -10.16
CA THR A 46 -7.81 -12.02 -9.79
C THR A 46 -6.69 -11.75 -8.79
N ALA A 47 -6.81 -12.30 -7.59
CA ALA A 47 -5.77 -12.26 -6.57
C ALA A 47 -4.74 -13.37 -6.83
N TRP A 48 -3.46 -13.01 -6.67
CA TRP A 48 -2.29 -13.88 -6.75
C TRP A 48 -1.61 -13.91 -5.40
N LEU A 49 -1.40 -15.12 -4.88
CA LEU A 49 -0.60 -15.39 -3.69
C LEU A 49 0.68 -16.08 -4.14
N THR A 50 1.84 -15.57 -3.76
CA THR A 50 3.13 -16.21 -3.99
C THR A 50 3.86 -16.47 -2.68
N TRP A 51 4.69 -17.52 -2.64
CA TRP A 51 5.49 -17.86 -1.47
C TRP A 51 6.70 -18.72 -1.86
N ILE A 52 7.72 -18.73 -1.01
CA ILE A 52 8.82 -19.67 -1.09
C ILE A 52 8.47 -20.91 -0.29
N GLU A 53 8.76 -22.09 -0.83
CA GLU A 53 8.57 -23.38 -0.20
C GLU A 53 9.84 -24.21 -0.29
N PRO A 54 10.33 -24.82 0.80
CA PRO A 54 11.44 -25.76 0.73
C PRO A 54 11.01 -27.00 -0.06
N VAL A 55 11.89 -27.45 -0.95
CA VAL A 55 11.72 -28.67 -1.75
C VAL A 55 13.01 -29.49 -1.72
N THR A 56 12.92 -30.75 -2.14
CA THR A 56 14.13 -31.60 -2.23
C THR A 56 15.18 -30.92 -3.12
N GLY A 57 16.35 -30.65 -2.55
CA GLY A 57 17.47 -30.03 -3.26
C GLY A 57 17.42 -28.51 -3.35
N GLY A 58 16.55 -27.83 -2.60
CA GLY A 58 16.52 -26.35 -2.58
C GLY A 58 15.18 -25.73 -2.24
N HIS A 59 14.78 -24.74 -3.02
CA HIS A 59 13.53 -24.00 -2.82
C HIS A 59 12.74 -23.85 -4.13
N ALA A 60 11.44 -23.65 -4.00
CA ALA A 60 10.57 -23.30 -5.12
C ALA A 60 9.79 -22.02 -4.81
N LEU A 61 9.62 -21.15 -5.80
CA LEU A 61 8.62 -20.09 -5.80
C LEU A 61 7.30 -20.70 -6.26
N ARG A 62 6.35 -20.75 -5.35
CA ARG A 62 4.99 -21.24 -5.59
C ARG A 62 4.04 -20.10 -5.75
N PHE A 63 2.89 -20.39 -6.35
CA PHE A 63 1.77 -19.46 -6.39
C PHE A 63 0.43 -20.19 -6.41
N ALA A 64 -0.61 -19.47 -6.02
CA ALA A 64 -2.01 -19.81 -6.21
C ALA A 64 -2.78 -18.56 -6.64
N THR A 65 -3.87 -18.75 -7.34
CA THR A 65 -4.76 -17.68 -7.78
C THR A 65 -6.14 -17.83 -7.17
N ARG A 66 -6.87 -16.72 -7.07
CA ARG A 66 -8.26 -16.70 -6.66
C ARG A 66 -8.99 -15.67 -7.53
N GLY A 67 -9.92 -16.13 -8.35
CA GLY A 67 -10.76 -15.26 -9.17
C GLY A 67 -11.68 -14.36 -8.34
N PRO A 68 -12.23 -13.28 -8.93
CA PRO A 68 -13.03 -12.28 -8.21
C PRO A 68 -14.33 -12.84 -7.62
N THR A 69 -14.84 -13.96 -8.11
CA THR A 69 -16.05 -14.64 -7.58
C THR A 69 -15.73 -15.86 -6.73
N GLU A 70 -14.50 -16.37 -6.79
CA GLU A 70 -14.08 -17.56 -6.06
C GLU A 70 -13.93 -17.30 -4.56
N GLN A 71 -14.18 -18.33 -3.74
CA GLN A 71 -14.08 -18.23 -2.28
C GLN A 71 -12.77 -18.81 -1.73
N SER A 72 -12.09 -19.64 -2.50
CA SER A 72 -10.86 -20.35 -2.12
C SER A 72 -9.75 -20.10 -3.14
N TRP A 73 -8.51 -20.32 -2.70
CA TRP A 73 -7.35 -20.35 -3.58
C TRP A 73 -7.37 -21.59 -4.47
N SER A 74 -6.78 -21.48 -5.67
CA SER A 74 -6.46 -22.63 -6.52
C SER A 74 -5.44 -23.54 -5.83
N GLU A 75 -5.19 -24.72 -6.41
CA GLU A 75 -4.02 -25.53 -6.04
C GLU A 75 -2.70 -24.78 -6.24
N ALA A 76 -1.68 -25.18 -5.47
CA ALA A 76 -0.34 -24.64 -5.59
C ALA A 76 0.32 -25.01 -6.92
N ARG A 77 0.87 -24.04 -7.63
CA ARG A 77 1.66 -24.21 -8.85
C ARG A 77 3.04 -23.63 -8.68
N THR A 78 3.99 -24.03 -9.52
CA THR A 78 5.38 -23.61 -9.45
C THR A 78 5.69 -22.56 -10.50
N ILE A 79 6.35 -21.47 -10.09
CA ILE A 79 6.96 -20.48 -10.98
C ILE A 79 8.38 -20.89 -11.36
N ALA A 80 9.19 -21.19 -10.36
CA ALA A 80 10.58 -21.60 -10.52
C ALA A 80 11.04 -22.46 -9.34
N GLN A 81 12.13 -23.21 -9.51
CA GLN A 81 12.79 -23.95 -8.43
C GLN A 81 14.30 -24.00 -8.67
N GLY A 82 15.08 -24.17 -7.61
CA GLY A 82 16.54 -24.26 -7.70
C GLY A 82 17.19 -24.41 -6.34
N ALA A 83 18.50 -24.71 -6.36
CA ALA A 83 19.30 -24.94 -5.16
C ALA A 83 20.00 -23.67 -4.64
N ASP A 84 20.15 -22.65 -5.48
CA ASP A 84 20.95 -21.46 -5.24
C ASP A 84 20.16 -20.27 -4.67
N TRP A 85 19.01 -20.51 -4.08
CA TRP A 85 18.10 -19.47 -3.63
C TRP A 85 18.63 -18.71 -2.41
N PHE A 86 18.49 -17.37 -2.47
CA PHE A 86 18.63 -16.52 -1.30
C PHE A 86 17.27 -16.37 -0.63
N VAL A 87 17.09 -17.01 0.51
CA VAL A 87 15.85 -16.95 1.29
C VAL A 87 16.07 -16.07 2.51
N ASN A 88 15.37 -14.95 2.56
CA ASN A 88 15.49 -13.97 3.63
C ASN A 88 14.11 -13.53 4.11
N TRP A 89 14.00 -13.22 5.40
CA TRP A 89 12.75 -12.79 6.01
C TRP A 89 12.35 -11.33 5.64
N ALA A 90 13.31 -10.52 5.21
CA ALA A 90 13.14 -9.09 4.92
C ALA A 90 13.20 -8.76 3.43
N ASP A 91 13.96 -9.54 2.65
CA ASP A 91 14.02 -9.43 1.20
C ASP A 91 13.44 -10.71 0.58
N PHE A 92 12.24 -10.62 0.09
CA PHE A 92 11.41 -11.75 -0.31
C PHE A 92 10.85 -11.54 -1.72
N PRO A 93 10.43 -12.63 -2.39
CA PRO A 93 9.86 -12.55 -3.73
C PRO A 93 8.66 -11.61 -3.82
N ALA A 94 8.49 -11.01 -4.98
CA ALA A 94 7.34 -10.20 -5.32
C ALA A 94 6.75 -10.61 -6.67
N LEU A 95 5.49 -10.27 -6.87
CA LEU A 95 4.79 -10.46 -8.13
C LEU A 95 3.94 -9.22 -8.41
N THR A 96 3.91 -8.82 -9.69
CA THR A 96 2.90 -7.88 -10.19
C THR A 96 2.05 -8.58 -11.23
N ALA A 97 0.74 -8.31 -11.22
CA ALA A 97 -0.23 -8.87 -12.15
C ALA A 97 -0.76 -7.77 -13.08
N GLY A 98 -0.83 -8.08 -14.36
CA GLY A 98 -1.43 -7.25 -15.41
C GLY A 98 -2.74 -7.82 -15.89
N GLU A 99 -3.22 -7.30 -17.01
CA GLU A 99 -4.42 -7.76 -17.71
C GLU A 99 -4.19 -9.11 -18.40
N ASP A 100 -5.29 -9.82 -18.77
CA ASP A 100 -5.28 -11.03 -19.57
C ASP A 100 -4.43 -12.18 -18.99
N GLY A 101 -4.33 -12.26 -17.67
CA GLY A 101 -3.55 -13.30 -16.99
C GLY A 101 -2.03 -13.10 -17.08
N ARG A 102 -1.57 -11.91 -17.46
CA ARG A 102 -0.14 -11.57 -17.44
C ARG A 102 0.33 -11.36 -16.01
N ALA A 103 1.53 -11.85 -15.72
CA ALA A 103 2.19 -11.55 -14.45
C ALA A 103 3.71 -11.63 -14.61
N THR A 104 4.42 -10.89 -13.75
CA THR A 104 5.88 -10.95 -13.62
C THR A 104 6.22 -11.23 -12.17
N ALA A 105 7.00 -12.27 -11.94
CA ALA A 105 7.52 -12.63 -10.63
C ALA A 105 9.01 -12.33 -10.55
N VAL A 106 9.48 -11.96 -9.35
CA VAL A 106 10.88 -11.74 -9.01
C VAL A 106 11.23 -12.55 -7.76
N TRP A 107 12.43 -13.12 -7.74
CA TRP A 107 13.03 -13.80 -6.58
C TRP A 107 14.54 -13.62 -6.58
N PHE A 108 15.20 -14.05 -5.50
CA PHE A 108 16.62 -13.85 -5.29
C PHE A 108 17.39 -15.15 -5.27
N VAL A 109 18.60 -15.12 -5.85
CA VAL A 109 19.54 -16.24 -5.86
C VAL A 109 20.92 -15.77 -5.44
N ASN A 110 21.63 -16.62 -4.70
CA ASN A 110 23.00 -16.35 -4.29
C ASN A 110 23.91 -16.25 -5.51
N ASN A 111 24.84 -15.33 -5.49
CA ASN A 111 25.93 -15.34 -6.48
C ASN A 111 26.87 -16.50 -6.19
N PRO A 112 27.45 -17.15 -7.21
CA PRO A 112 28.52 -18.11 -6.99
C PRO A 112 29.71 -17.38 -6.38
N VAL A 113 30.03 -17.67 -5.12
CA VAL A 113 31.11 -17.04 -4.37
C VAL A 113 32.45 -17.66 -4.75
N PRO A 114 33.46 -16.88 -5.14
CA PRO A 114 34.84 -17.33 -5.00
C PRO A 114 35.18 -17.46 -3.49
N ALA A 115 35.71 -18.58 -3.08
CA ALA A 115 35.92 -18.99 -1.68
C ALA A 115 36.91 -18.14 -0.88
N ALA A 116 37.24 -16.90 -1.24
CA ALA A 116 38.37 -16.15 -0.71
C ALA A 116 38.04 -14.84 0.03
N ALA A 117 36.77 -14.47 0.23
CA ALA A 117 36.43 -13.25 0.97
C ALA A 117 35.88 -13.60 2.35
N GLY A 118 36.67 -13.33 3.40
CA GLY A 118 36.30 -13.56 4.80
C GLY A 118 34.94 -12.88 5.13
N ALA A 119 34.02 -13.73 5.57
CA ALA A 119 32.70 -13.33 5.99
C ALA A 119 32.77 -12.59 7.32
N HIS A 120 32.55 -11.27 7.30
CA HIS A 120 32.05 -10.54 8.46
C HIS A 120 30.56 -10.32 8.27
N GLY A 121 29.79 -10.84 9.22
CA GLY A 121 28.34 -10.88 9.20
C GLY A 121 27.68 -9.50 9.05
N GLY A 122 27.34 -9.20 7.84
CA GLY A 122 26.52 -8.09 7.41
C GLY A 122 26.02 -8.46 6.02
N HIS A 123 24.85 -8.01 5.63
CA HIS A 123 24.12 -8.27 4.38
C HIS A 123 24.96 -8.05 3.09
N GLY A 124 26.12 -8.65 2.95
CA GLY A 124 27.14 -8.20 2.03
C GLY A 124 27.61 -9.20 0.99
N HIS A 125 26.95 -10.31 0.76
CA HIS A 125 27.48 -11.28 -0.19
C HIS A 125 26.49 -11.64 -1.27
N GLY A 126 26.43 -10.70 -2.25
CA GLY A 126 26.29 -11.16 -3.59
C GLY A 126 25.10 -12.07 -3.86
N TYR A 127 23.90 -11.57 -3.74
CA TYR A 127 22.74 -12.17 -4.39
C TYR A 127 22.19 -11.21 -5.45
N HIS A 128 21.55 -11.77 -6.44
CA HIS A 128 20.92 -11.01 -7.52
C HIS A 128 19.47 -11.47 -7.74
N ALA A 129 18.71 -10.63 -8.39
CA ALA A 129 17.32 -10.92 -8.70
C ALA A 129 17.17 -11.66 -10.04
N ARG A 130 16.29 -12.65 -10.05
CA ARG A 130 15.78 -13.33 -11.25
C ARG A 130 14.31 -13.01 -11.43
N ILE A 131 13.88 -12.98 -12.69
CA ILE A 131 12.49 -12.75 -13.06
C ILE A 131 12.01 -13.85 -14.01
N SER A 132 10.70 -14.07 -13.99
CA SER A 132 9.99 -14.90 -14.95
C SER A 132 8.61 -14.29 -15.22
N ARG A 133 8.08 -14.51 -16.41
CA ARG A 133 6.82 -13.94 -16.87
C ARG A 133 5.87 -15.00 -17.33
N THR A 134 4.59 -14.74 -17.16
CA THR A 134 3.48 -15.49 -17.74
C THR A 134 2.57 -14.57 -18.54
N ALA A 135 1.90 -15.14 -19.55
CA ALA A 135 0.86 -14.45 -20.33
C ALA A 135 -0.44 -15.28 -20.42
N ASP A 136 -0.57 -16.33 -19.60
CA ASP A 136 -1.64 -17.31 -19.70
C ASP A 136 -2.25 -17.71 -18.35
N GLY A 137 -2.18 -16.82 -17.37
CA GLY A 137 -2.69 -17.08 -16.00
C GLY A 137 -1.79 -18.03 -15.21
N GLY A 138 -0.49 -18.09 -15.54
CA GLY A 138 0.48 -18.94 -14.89
C GLY A 138 0.42 -20.40 -15.30
N ARG A 139 -0.20 -20.73 -16.43
CA ARG A 139 -0.12 -22.10 -16.98
C ARG A 139 1.28 -22.41 -17.45
N THR A 140 1.94 -21.41 -18.03
CA THR A 140 3.36 -21.48 -18.41
C THR A 140 4.10 -20.24 -17.92
N TRP A 141 5.38 -20.40 -17.63
CA TRP A 141 6.29 -19.33 -17.22
C TRP A 141 7.52 -19.31 -18.13
N SER A 142 8.00 -18.11 -18.46
CA SER A 142 9.25 -17.97 -19.22
C SER A 142 10.44 -18.57 -18.47
N PRO A 143 11.50 -19.00 -19.16
CA PRO A 143 12.75 -19.33 -18.49
C PRO A 143 13.22 -18.18 -17.59
N PRO A 144 13.78 -18.47 -16.40
CA PRO A 144 14.31 -17.45 -15.51
C PRO A 144 15.45 -16.65 -16.16
N GLU A 145 15.34 -15.32 -16.08
CA GLU A 145 16.40 -14.42 -16.54
C GLU A 145 16.84 -13.48 -15.41
N ARG A 146 18.04 -12.90 -15.50
CA ARG A 146 18.47 -11.87 -14.57
C ARG A 146 17.67 -10.59 -14.76
N LEU A 147 17.28 -9.94 -13.66
CA LEU A 147 16.62 -8.64 -13.70
C LEU A 147 17.49 -7.59 -14.37
N THR A 148 18.78 -7.55 -14.04
CA THR A 148 19.81 -6.75 -14.70
C THR A 148 21.10 -7.54 -14.86
N ARG A 149 21.91 -7.18 -15.85
CA ARG A 149 23.26 -7.71 -16.07
C ARG A 149 24.35 -6.72 -15.63
N GLU A 150 23.96 -5.54 -15.19
CA GLU A 150 24.86 -4.44 -14.84
C GLU A 150 25.29 -4.49 -13.37
N SER A 151 24.65 -5.35 -12.55
CA SER A 151 24.95 -5.49 -11.12
C SER A 151 24.88 -6.94 -10.66
N GLU A 152 25.75 -7.27 -9.70
CA GLU A 152 25.76 -8.53 -8.95
C GLU A 152 25.11 -8.38 -7.55
N SER A 153 24.67 -7.18 -7.17
CA SER A 153 24.01 -6.88 -5.89
C SER A 153 22.70 -6.16 -6.16
N VAL A 154 21.61 -6.92 -6.21
CA VAL A 154 20.27 -6.46 -6.52
C VAL A 154 19.34 -6.91 -5.41
N GLU A 155 18.85 -5.97 -4.62
CA GLU A 155 18.17 -6.19 -3.36
C GLU A 155 16.82 -5.42 -3.32
N PHE A 156 15.86 -5.90 -2.53
CA PHE A 156 14.59 -5.21 -2.22
C PHE A 156 13.84 -4.71 -3.46
N VAL A 157 13.63 -5.61 -4.41
CA VAL A 157 12.97 -5.29 -5.69
C VAL A 157 11.48 -5.05 -5.51
N SER A 158 10.98 -3.98 -6.10
CA SER A 158 9.55 -3.72 -6.31
C SER A 158 9.21 -3.69 -7.80
N LEU A 159 7.97 -4.05 -8.13
CA LEU A 159 7.46 -4.14 -9.50
C LEU A 159 6.17 -3.33 -9.63
N ALA A 160 5.98 -2.66 -10.77
CA ALA A 160 4.72 -2.04 -11.15
C ALA A 160 4.40 -2.35 -12.62
N THR A 161 3.19 -2.82 -12.89
CA THR A 161 2.68 -2.98 -14.25
C THR A 161 2.22 -1.62 -14.77
N LEU A 162 2.70 -1.26 -15.98
CA LEU A 162 2.32 -0.04 -16.69
C LEU A 162 1.04 -0.26 -17.51
N PRO A 163 0.32 0.80 -17.90
CA PRO A 163 -0.90 0.68 -18.71
C PRO A 163 -0.73 -0.03 -20.05
N ASP A 164 0.47 0.01 -20.63
CA ASP A 164 0.81 -0.68 -21.87
C ASP A 164 1.23 -2.15 -21.66
N GLY A 165 1.13 -2.65 -20.42
CA GLY A 165 1.47 -4.03 -20.05
C GLY A 165 2.95 -4.26 -19.79
N ARG A 166 3.85 -3.28 -20.02
CA ARG A 166 5.25 -3.37 -19.60
C ARG A 166 5.34 -3.34 -18.07
N VAL A 167 6.45 -3.79 -17.52
CA VAL A 167 6.70 -3.79 -16.09
C VAL A 167 7.92 -2.92 -15.79
N LEU A 168 7.78 -1.97 -14.89
CA LEU A 168 8.87 -1.23 -14.30
C LEU A 168 9.31 -1.91 -13.00
N ALA A 169 10.61 -2.12 -12.86
CA ALA A 169 11.24 -2.59 -11.63
C ALA A 169 12.09 -1.48 -11.01
N ALA A 170 12.09 -1.38 -9.68
CA ALA A 170 13.03 -0.57 -8.91
C ALA A 170 13.65 -1.41 -7.80
N TRP A 171 14.94 -1.17 -7.47
CA TRP A 171 15.68 -1.98 -6.51
C TRP A 171 16.80 -1.20 -5.85
N LEU A 172 17.24 -1.70 -4.71
CA LEU A 172 18.50 -1.27 -4.09
C LEU A 172 19.66 -1.99 -4.76
N ASP A 173 20.71 -1.25 -5.08
CA ASP A 173 21.84 -1.73 -5.86
C ASP A 173 23.17 -1.43 -5.18
N GLY A 174 23.97 -2.47 -5.02
CA GLY A 174 25.28 -2.37 -4.40
C GLY A 174 26.40 -1.95 -5.35
N ARG A 175 26.12 -1.77 -6.65
CA ARG A 175 27.16 -1.30 -7.60
C ARG A 175 27.73 0.04 -7.15
N GLY A 176 29.06 0.16 -7.21
CA GLY A 176 29.76 1.35 -6.76
C GLY A 176 29.96 1.49 -5.25
N LYS A 177 29.60 0.47 -4.46
CA LYS A 177 30.08 0.35 -3.07
C LYS A 177 31.53 -0.16 -3.09
N HIS A 178 32.42 0.65 -2.57
CA HIS A 178 33.85 0.34 -2.57
C HIS A 178 34.41 0.13 -1.15
N ARG A 179 33.65 0.57 -0.11
CA ARG A 179 34.04 0.52 1.29
C ARG A 179 32.89 0.00 2.15
N PRO A 180 33.19 -0.68 3.27
CA PRO A 180 32.19 -0.91 4.30
C PRO A 180 31.58 0.42 4.75
N GLY A 181 30.23 0.49 4.77
CA GLY A 181 29.52 1.71 5.13
C GLY A 181 29.08 2.60 3.96
N ASP A 182 29.53 2.36 2.74
CA ASP A 182 29.00 3.06 1.57
C ASP A 182 27.50 2.75 1.40
N ALA A 183 26.73 3.78 1.05
CA ALA A 183 25.30 3.64 0.85
C ALA A 183 24.96 2.80 -0.38
N GLN A 184 23.81 2.13 -0.36
CA GLN A 184 23.18 1.57 -1.55
C GLN A 184 22.70 2.71 -2.46
N ARG A 185 22.35 2.35 -3.69
CA ARG A 185 21.75 3.23 -4.70
C ARG A 185 20.40 2.70 -5.11
N LEU A 186 19.50 3.57 -5.49
CA LEU A 186 18.24 3.17 -6.09
C LEU A 186 18.36 3.23 -7.61
N TYR A 187 18.14 2.07 -8.23
CA TYR A 187 18.05 1.93 -9.68
C TYR A 187 16.66 1.50 -10.10
N ALA A 188 16.31 1.79 -11.35
CA ALA A 188 15.08 1.35 -11.98
C ALA A 188 15.28 1.05 -13.46
N ARG A 189 14.43 0.17 -14.02
CA ARG A 189 14.33 -0.09 -15.47
C ARG A 189 12.94 -0.59 -15.86
N ILE A 190 12.54 -0.35 -17.09
CA ILE A 190 11.42 -1.04 -17.72
C ILE A 190 11.94 -2.38 -18.24
N LEU A 191 11.31 -3.47 -17.79
CA LEU A 191 11.75 -4.82 -18.12
C LEU A 191 11.47 -5.14 -19.59
N GLY A 192 12.45 -5.74 -20.25
CA GLY A 192 12.39 -6.06 -21.67
C GLY A 192 12.94 -4.97 -22.59
N ASP A 193 13.15 -3.77 -22.10
CA ASP A 193 13.83 -2.72 -22.86
C ASP A 193 15.34 -2.97 -22.91
N SER A 194 15.96 -2.62 -24.04
CA SER A 194 17.41 -2.69 -24.21
C SER A 194 18.15 -1.53 -23.52
N ALA A 195 17.41 -0.57 -22.96
CA ALA A 195 17.99 0.57 -22.25
C ALA A 195 18.76 0.13 -21.00
N ALA A 196 19.80 0.89 -20.65
CA ALA A 196 20.56 0.73 -19.43
C ALA A 196 19.70 0.97 -18.17
N ASP A 197 20.16 0.44 -17.05
CA ASP A 197 19.55 0.74 -15.75
C ASP A 197 19.67 2.24 -15.43
N THR A 198 18.62 2.85 -14.96
CA THR A 198 18.59 4.28 -14.63
C THR A 198 18.86 4.48 -13.14
N LEU A 199 19.86 5.28 -12.79
CA LEU A 199 20.09 5.72 -11.41
C LEU A 199 18.99 6.72 -11.01
N VAL A 200 18.23 6.38 -9.99
CA VAL A 200 17.15 7.23 -9.44
C VAL A 200 17.67 8.06 -8.26
N ASP A 201 18.37 7.43 -7.31
CA ASP A 201 18.94 8.09 -6.13
C ASP A 201 20.32 7.49 -5.82
N PRO A 202 21.39 8.30 -5.71
CA PRO A 202 22.73 7.80 -5.42
C PRO A 202 22.99 7.40 -3.98
N SER A 203 22.08 7.68 -3.05
CA SER A 203 22.30 7.41 -1.61
C SER A 203 21.00 7.03 -0.90
N VAL A 204 20.85 5.74 -0.61
CA VAL A 204 19.66 5.18 0.01
C VAL A 204 20.02 4.24 1.15
N CYS A 205 19.05 3.92 2.01
CA CYS A 205 19.18 2.95 3.07
C CYS A 205 19.46 1.54 2.51
N ASP A 206 20.37 0.80 3.13
CA ASP A 206 20.88 -0.45 2.60
C ASP A 206 19.95 -1.67 2.77
N CYS A 207 18.85 -1.56 3.51
CA CYS A 207 18.11 -2.74 3.97
C CYS A 207 16.60 -2.52 4.11
N CYS A 208 16.05 -1.56 3.41
CA CYS A 208 14.63 -1.25 3.49
C CYS A 208 13.94 -1.50 2.16
N GLN A 209 12.77 -2.11 2.22
CA GLN A 209 11.95 -2.37 1.05
C GLN A 209 11.68 -1.08 0.27
N THR A 210 11.68 -1.19 -1.06
CA THR A 210 11.13 -0.19 -1.97
C THR A 210 9.67 -0.51 -2.28
N THR A 211 8.93 0.45 -2.82
CA THR A 211 7.55 0.24 -3.27
C THR A 211 7.25 1.13 -4.46
N LEU A 212 6.46 0.62 -5.40
CA LEU A 212 6.05 1.30 -6.62
C LEU A 212 4.54 1.43 -6.71
N ALA A 213 4.09 2.53 -7.29
CA ALA A 213 2.71 2.76 -7.70
C ALA A 213 2.68 3.24 -9.14
N GLY A 214 2.07 2.48 -10.05
CA GLY A 214 1.87 2.86 -11.44
C GLY A 214 0.55 3.60 -11.65
N PHE A 215 0.50 4.57 -12.57
CA PHE A 215 -0.67 5.37 -12.86
C PHE A 215 -1.13 5.18 -14.31
N HIS A 216 -2.39 5.52 -14.58
CA HIS A 216 -2.99 5.36 -15.92
C HIS A 216 -2.35 6.21 -17.02
N ASP A 217 -1.64 7.29 -16.64
CA ASP A 217 -0.90 8.12 -17.56
C ASP A 217 0.50 7.56 -17.93
N GLY A 218 0.82 6.36 -17.41
CA GLY A 218 2.12 5.72 -17.59
C GLY A 218 3.22 6.23 -16.65
N SER A 219 2.90 7.20 -15.80
CA SER A 219 3.82 7.62 -14.74
C SER A 219 3.90 6.59 -13.62
N VAL A 220 4.99 6.64 -12.85
CA VAL A 220 5.22 5.75 -11.71
C VAL A 220 5.80 6.55 -10.55
N LEU A 221 5.32 6.29 -9.36
CA LEU A 221 5.91 6.79 -8.11
C LEU A 221 6.67 5.68 -7.42
N VAL A 222 7.92 5.95 -7.02
CA VAL A 222 8.68 5.10 -6.12
C VAL A 222 8.76 5.76 -4.74
N ALA A 223 8.56 4.97 -3.68
CA ALA A 223 8.88 5.40 -2.32
C ALA A 223 9.89 4.43 -1.70
N TYR A 224 10.83 4.96 -0.95
CA TYR A 224 11.95 4.23 -0.37
C TYR A 224 12.53 5.02 0.83
N ARG A 225 13.40 4.39 1.59
CA ARG A 225 14.13 5.06 2.66
C ARG A 225 15.45 5.63 2.11
N GLY A 226 15.60 6.97 2.21
CA GLY A 226 16.83 7.66 1.87
C GLY A 226 17.92 7.45 2.93
N ARG A 227 19.12 7.96 2.65
CA ARG A 227 20.24 8.02 3.58
C ARG A 227 21.09 9.25 3.28
N THR A 228 21.20 10.16 4.22
CA THR A 228 22.10 11.31 4.12
C THR A 228 23.49 10.98 4.68
N PRO A 229 24.53 11.80 4.41
CA PRO A 229 25.83 11.65 5.05
C PRO A 229 25.78 11.69 6.60
N ASP A 230 24.80 12.37 7.17
CA ASP A 230 24.58 12.46 8.62
C ASP A 230 23.74 11.31 9.19
N GLU A 231 23.49 10.25 8.37
CA GLU A 231 22.68 9.08 8.73
C GLU A 231 21.19 9.39 9.01
N ILE A 232 20.66 10.48 8.44
CA ILE A 232 19.21 10.70 8.46
C ILE A 232 18.59 9.82 7.40
N ARG A 233 17.66 8.95 7.83
CA ARG A 233 17.02 7.93 6.98
C ARG A 233 15.53 8.13 6.88
N ASP A 234 15.12 9.30 6.41
CA ASP A 234 13.71 9.63 6.17
C ASP A 234 13.19 9.03 4.87
N ILE A 235 11.87 8.94 4.73
CA ILE A 235 11.24 8.44 3.51
C ILE A 235 11.34 9.49 2.41
N ARG A 236 11.72 9.04 1.23
CA ARG A 236 11.80 9.83 -0.02
C ARG A 236 10.91 9.23 -1.08
N VAL A 237 10.54 10.06 -2.02
CA VAL A 237 9.81 9.68 -3.23
C VAL A 237 10.48 10.27 -4.47
N ALA A 238 10.36 9.55 -5.58
CA ALA A 238 10.68 10.06 -6.91
C ALA A 238 9.60 9.64 -7.89
N ARG A 239 9.28 10.49 -8.87
CA ARG A 239 8.29 10.23 -9.90
C ARG A 239 8.96 10.01 -11.25
N PHE A 240 8.53 8.99 -11.96
CA PHE A 240 8.84 8.75 -13.36
C PHE A 240 7.67 9.29 -14.20
N ASP A 241 7.92 10.20 -15.12
CA ASP A 241 6.89 10.85 -15.94
C ASP A 241 6.55 10.06 -17.24
N GLY A 242 7.01 8.81 -17.33
CA GLY A 242 6.94 7.98 -18.53
C GLY A 242 8.19 8.06 -19.41
N LYS A 243 9.11 9.00 -19.16
CA LYS A 243 10.35 9.22 -19.92
C LYS A 243 11.58 9.36 -19.03
N LYS A 244 11.48 10.10 -17.93
CA LYS A 244 12.58 10.39 -17.00
C LYS A 244 12.11 10.40 -15.56
N TRP A 245 13.03 10.20 -14.65
CA TRP A 245 12.81 10.36 -13.22
C TRP A 245 12.97 11.83 -12.82
N GLU A 246 12.07 12.31 -12.00
CA GLU A 246 12.22 13.58 -11.29
C GLU A 246 13.27 13.45 -10.18
N THR A 247 13.83 14.59 -9.75
CA THR A 247 14.75 14.62 -8.61
C THR A 247 14.06 14.07 -7.36
N PRO A 248 14.67 13.11 -6.66
CA PRO A 248 14.14 12.57 -5.42
C PRO A 248 13.93 13.66 -4.36
N ARG A 249 12.79 13.60 -3.67
CA ARG A 249 12.43 14.56 -2.63
C ARG A 249 11.98 13.85 -1.34
N PRO A 250 12.13 14.46 -0.17
CA PRO A 250 11.59 13.91 1.06
C PRO A 250 10.06 13.86 0.98
N LEU A 251 9.47 12.79 1.53
CA LEU A 251 8.03 12.68 1.76
C LEU A 251 7.63 13.37 3.06
N GLY A 252 8.44 13.18 4.10
CA GLY A 252 8.35 13.82 5.40
C GLY A 252 9.75 14.17 5.89
N THR A 253 9.82 14.97 6.94
CA THR A 253 11.07 15.37 7.60
C THR A 253 11.04 14.86 9.03
N ASP A 254 11.01 13.52 9.18
CA ASP A 254 10.98 12.89 10.50
C ASP A 254 12.28 13.15 11.27
N GLY A 255 13.39 13.36 10.54
CA GLY A 255 14.71 13.57 11.09
C GLY A 255 15.31 12.31 11.71
N TRP A 256 14.89 11.13 11.25
CA TRP A 256 15.31 9.88 11.88
C TRP A 256 16.78 9.56 11.63
N LYS A 257 17.61 9.96 12.59
CA LYS A 257 19.05 9.67 12.59
C LYS A 257 19.31 8.27 13.15
N ILE A 258 19.81 7.37 12.31
CA ILE A 258 20.10 5.99 12.67
C ILE A 258 21.27 5.42 11.85
N SER A 259 22.35 5.04 12.52
CA SER A 259 23.52 4.39 11.89
C SER A 259 23.41 2.84 11.82
N ALA A 260 22.18 2.35 11.74
CA ALA A 260 21.87 0.92 11.70
C ALA A 260 20.81 0.62 10.62
N CYS A 261 20.56 -0.67 10.37
CA CYS A 261 19.54 -1.13 9.43
C CYS A 261 18.16 -1.19 10.10
N PRO A 262 17.24 -0.25 9.84
CA PRO A 262 15.91 -0.29 10.43
C PRO A 262 15.01 -1.39 9.87
N VAL A 263 15.31 -1.88 8.66
CA VAL A 263 14.54 -2.92 7.94
C VAL A 263 13.03 -2.62 7.95
N ASN A 264 12.69 -1.39 7.59
CA ASN A 264 11.33 -0.85 7.58
C ASN A 264 11.19 0.12 6.41
N GLY A 265 10.84 -0.38 5.23
CA GLY A 265 10.53 0.42 4.07
C GLY A 265 9.10 0.96 4.10
N PRO A 266 8.78 1.97 3.28
CA PRO A 266 7.42 2.47 3.09
C PRO A 266 6.58 1.51 2.26
N GLN A 267 5.26 1.72 2.27
CA GLN A 267 4.34 1.06 1.34
C GLN A 267 3.43 2.09 0.68
N LEU A 268 3.24 1.94 -0.63
CA LEU A 268 2.34 2.73 -1.46
C LEU A 268 1.11 1.91 -1.86
N ALA A 269 -0.02 2.58 -1.96
CA ALA A 269 -1.19 2.10 -2.67
C ALA A 269 -1.80 3.25 -3.47
N ASN A 270 -2.31 2.96 -4.67
CA ASN A 270 -2.95 3.97 -5.50
C ASN A 270 -4.22 3.45 -6.17
N ILE A 271 -5.15 4.36 -6.42
CA ILE A 271 -6.33 4.16 -7.27
C ILE A 271 -6.54 5.46 -8.05
N GLY A 272 -6.51 5.37 -9.38
CA GLY A 272 -6.51 6.56 -10.22
C GLY A 272 -5.34 7.49 -9.87
N GLY A 273 -5.60 8.78 -9.66
CA GLY A 273 -4.59 9.75 -9.19
C GLY A 273 -4.41 9.81 -7.68
N GLN A 274 -5.21 9.08 -6.91
CA GLN A 274 -5.09 9.04 -5.45
C GLN A 274 -3.98 8.08 -5.03
N THR A 275 -3.18 8.50 -4.08
CA THR A 275 -2.08 7.69 -3.53
C THR A 275 -2.08 7.80 -2.01
N GLY A 276 -1.99 6.68 -1.34
CA GLY A 276 -1.69 6.60 0.08
C GLY A 276 -0.30 6.05 0.28
N VAL A 277 0.41 6.56 1.25
CA VAL A 277 1.70 6.05 1.69
C VAL A 277 1.70 5.83 3.19
N VAL A 278 2.24 4.69 3.62
CA VAL A 278 2.39 4.36 5.04
C VAL A 278 3.85 4.01 5.31
N TRP A 279 4.40 4.51 6.42
CA TRP A 279 5.78 4.21 6.81
C TRP A 279 5.95 4.17 8.32
N PHE A 280 7.07 3.62 8.73
CA PHE A 280 7.52 3.58 10.11
C PHE A 280 8.67 4.55 10.31
N THR A 281 8.72 5.21 11.45
CA THR A 281 9.86 5.99 11.94
C THR A 281 10.06 5.75 13.44
N ALA A 282 11.27 5.95 13.92
CA ALA A 282 11.56 5.98 15.35
C ALA A 282 12.46 7.21 15.69
N ALA A 283 12.23 8.31 14.97
CA ALA A 283 12.88 9.58 15.27
C ALA A 283 12.58 9.98 16.71
N ASP A 284 13.55 10.63 17.34
CA ASP A 284 13.48 11.06 18.75
C ASP A 284 13.22 9.93 19.77
N GLY A 285 13.51 8.67 19.36
CA GLY A 285 13.24 7.50 20.18
C GLY A 285 11.76 7.14 20.32
N ASP A 286 10.86 7.75 19.53
CA ASP A 286 9.42 7.50 19.50
C ASP A 286 9.04 6.67 18.26
N PRO A 287 8.94 5.32 18.38
CA PRO A 287 8.46 4.47 17.30
C PRO A 287 7.02 4.80 16.95
N ARG A 288 6.76 5.08 15.67
CA ARG A 288 5.43 5.43 15.17
C ARG A 288 5.21 4.99 13.73
N VAL A 289 3.97 4.74 13.40
CA VAL A 289 3.48 4.49 12.04
C VAL A 289 2.75 5.74 11.57
N LEU A 290 3.18 6.23 10.42
CA LEU A 290 2.64 7.44 9.80
C LEU A 290 2.00 7.11 8.46
N ALA A 291 0.98 7.86 8.09
CA ALA A 291 0.38 7.84 6.76
C ALA A 291 0.30 9.25 6.17
N SER A 292 0.38 9.33 4.85
CA SER A 292 0.12 10.56 4.11
C SER A 292 -0.59 10.25 2.78
N PHE A 293 -1.18 11.26 2.18
CA PHE A 293 -2.03 11.13 0.99
C PHE A 293 -1.64 12.13 -0.08
N SER A 294 -1.86 11.72 -1.31
CA SER A 294 -1.75 12.54 -2.52
C SER A 294 -2.98 12.33 -3.38
N THR A 295 -3.43 13.36 -4.09
CA THR A 295 -4.49 13.26 -5.12
C THR A 295 -3.98 13.64 -6.52
N ASP A 296 -2.68 13.85 -6.66
CA ASP A 296 -2.01 14.29 -7.89
C ASP A 296 -0.91 13.32 -8.30
N ALA A 297 -1.17 12.03 -8.16
CA ALA A 297 -0.25 10.94 -8.52
C ALA A 297 1.14 11.08 -7.85
N GLY A 298 1.16 11.53 -6.59
CA GLY A 298 2.38 11.70 -5.81
C GLY A 298 3.11 13.01 -6.04
N GLY A 299 2.53 13.97 -6.76
CA GLY A 299 3.13 15.29 -6.98
C GLY A 299 3.24 16.12 -5.68
N SER A 300 2.30 15.96 -4.76
CA SER A 300 2.37 16.51 -3.41
C SER A 300 1.66 15.60 -2.41
N PHE A 301 2.01 15.78 -1.13
CA PHE A 301 1.44 14.99 -0.03
C PHE A 301 0.93 15.89 1.08
N VAL A 302 -0.12 15.47 1.78
CA VAL A 302 -0.60 16.16 2.98
C VAL A 302 0.33 15.90 4.17
N ALA A 303 0.19 16.69 5.24
CA ALA A 303 0.91 16.46 6.48
C ALA A 303 0.68 15.03 7.00
N PRO A 304 1.70 14.36 7.54
CA PRO A 304 1.57 13.00 8.05
C PRO A 304 0.56 12.89 9.19
N LEU A 305 -0.19 11.77 9.17
CA LEU A 305 -1.10 11.37 10.24
C LEU A 305 -0.50 10.19 10.99
N ARG A 306 -0.42 10.25 12.32
CA ARG A 306 -0.02 9.11 13.17
C ARG A 306 -1.15 8.09 13.25
N LEU A 307 -0.82 6.81 13.07
CA LEU A 307 -1.80 5.71 13.03
C LEU A 307 -1.75 4.80 14.26
N ASP A 308 -0.58 4.65 14.87
CA ASP A 308 -0.41 3.78 16.03
C ASP A 308 -0.89 4.42 17.33
N GLU A 309 -1.37 3.60 18.25
CA GLU A 309 -1.72 3.93 19.63
C GLU A 309 -0.86 3.15 20.62
N ILE A 310 -0.29 2.06 20.18
CA ILE A 310 0.60 1.17 20.93
C ILE A 310 1.92 1.13 20.17
N LYS A 311 3.02 1.02 20.90
CA LYS A 311 4.38 0.98 20.33
C LYS A 311 4.48 -0.01 19.16
N PRO A 312 4.69 0.48 17.93
CA PRO A 312 4.78 -0.39 16.76
C PRO A 312 6.19 -0.94 16.56
N SER A 313 6.28 -2.07 15.87
CA SER A 313 7.50 -2.62 15.29
C SER A 313 7.68 -2.20 13.83
N GLY A 314 6.65 -1.59 13.24
CA GLY A 314 6.61 -1.18 11.84
C GLY A 314 6.13 -2.29 10.92
N ARG A 315 6.90 -2.60 9.85
CA ARG A 315 6.56 -3.61 8.84
C ARG A 315 5.19 -3.38 8.24
N VAL A 316 5.02 -2.18 7.75
CA VAL A 316 3.74 -1.65 7.27
C VAL A 316 3.33 -2.29 5.95
N ALA A 317 2.01 -2.38 5.73
CA ALA A 317 1.41 -2.58 4.42
C ALA A 317 0.20 -1.67 4.27
N THR A 318 -0.21 -1.43 3.03
CA THR A 318 -1.34 -0.55 2.76
C THR A 318 -2.10 -0.95 1.51
N ALA A 319 -3.38 -0.58 1.48
CA ALA A 319 -4.25 -0.68 0.32
C ALA A 319 -5.20 0.53 0.30
N LEU A 320 -5.69 0.91 -0.87
CA LEU A 320 -6.72 1.92 -1.03
C LEU A 320 -8.03 1.28 -1.47
N LEU A 321 -9.14 1.82 -0.98
CA LEU A 321 -10.49 1.53 -1.44
C LEU A 321 -10.91 2.59 -2.48
N ARG A 322 -11.79 2.22 -3.40
CA ARG A 322 -12.29 3.14 -4.45
C ARG A 322 -12.96 4.39 -3.89
N ASN A 323 -13.51 4.31 -2.70
CA ASN A 323 -14.06 5.47 -2.00
C ASN A 323 -12.98 6.40 -1.40
N GLY A 324 -11.70 6.13 -1.64
CA GLY A 324 -10.56 6.92 -1.15
C GLY A 324 -10.12 6.60 0.27
N SER A 325 -10.74 5.61 0.95
CA SER A 325 -10.25 5.18 2.26
C SER A 325 -8.92 4.43 2.14
N LEU A 326 -7.97 4.76 3.01
CA LEU A 326 -6.71 4.04 3.17
C LEU A 326 -6.86 2.96 4.24
N LEU A 327 -6.40 1.77 3.91
CA LEU A 327 -6.27 0.64 4.84
C LEU A 327 -4.79 0.49 5.16
N ALA A 328 -4.40 0.77 6.38
CA ALA A 328 -3.02 0.62 6.85
C ALA A 328 -2.92 -0.55 7.81
N THR A 329 -1.96 -1.45 7.59
CA THR A 329 -1.63 -2.52 8.52
C THR A 329 -0.18 -2.37 8.99
N TRP A 330 0.08 -2.80 10.22
CA TRP A 330 1.43 -2.82 10.80
C TRP A 330 1.56 -3.92 11.84
N VAL A 331 2.78 -4.17 12.26
CA VAL A 331 3.10 -5.10 13.35
C VAL A 331 3.46 -4.30 14.59
N ASP A 332 2.83 -4.60 15.72
CA ASP A 332 3.18 -4.05 17.03
C ASP A 332 4.46 -4.69 17.60
N ALA A 333 4.98 -4.12 18.66
CA ALA A 333 6.17 -4.63 19.34
C ALA A 333 5.95 -6.05 19.93
N ASP A 334 4.72 -6.38 20.31
CA ASP A 334 4.32 -7.72 20.77
C ASP A 334 3.98 -8.71 19.65
N GLY A 335 4.08 -8.28 18.38
CA GLY A 335 3.82 -9.09 17.21
C GLY A 335 2.35 -9.19 16.79
N ALA A 336 1.44 -8.45 17.41
CA ALA A 336 0.08 -8.32 16.89
C ALA A 336 0.09 -7.59 15.55
N ILE A 337 -0.78 -8.01 14.63
CA ILE A 337 -0.99 -7.30 13.36
C ILE A 337 -2.25 -6.45 13.52
N ARG A 338 -2.09 -5.14 13.34
CA ARG A 338 -3.19 -4.17 13.38
C ARG A 338 -3.58 -3.69 12.01
N LEU A 339 -4.83 -3.31 11.90
CA LEU A 339 -5.43 -2.62 10.77
C LEU A 339 -6.09 -1.34 11.27
N ARG A 340 -5.86 -0.23 10.57
CA ARG A 340 -6.61 1.01 10.74
C ARG A 340 -7.11 1.50 9.40
N ARG A 341 -8.36 1.89 9.33
CA ARG A 341 -8.93 2.60 8.21
C ARG A 341 -8.79 4.11 8.43
N VAL A 342 -8.29 4.81 7.43
CA VAL A 342 -8.34 6.26 7.37
C VAL A 342 -9.35 6.64 6.30
N ASN A 343 -10.37 7.35 6.70
CA ASN A 343 -11.45 7.75 5.82
C ASN A 343 -11.00 8.84 4.83
N PRO A 344 -11.77 9.11 3.77
CA PRO A 344 -11.45 10.14 2.78
C PRO A 344 -11.38 11.56 3.33
N ASP A 345 -12.02 11.83 4.48
CA ASP A 345 -11.94 13.08 5.24
C ASP A 345 -10.67 13.16 6.14
N PHE A 346 -9.79 12.17 6.03
CA PHE A 346 -8.55 11.99 6.81
C PHE A 346 -8.77 11.64 8.29
N ALA A 347 -10.00 11.35 8.70
CA ALA A 347 -10.28 10.81 10.01
C ALA A 347 -9.81 9.35 10.09
N ALA A 348 -9.01 9.04 11.11
CA ALA A 348 -8.63 7.67 11.41
C ALA A 348 -9.71 7.02 12.28
N GLY A 349 -10.24 5.88 11.84
CA GLY A 349 -11.07 5.01 12.67
C GLY A 349 -10.25 4.32 13.77
N ASP A 350 -10.89 3.46 14.55
CA ASP A 350 -10.21 2.69 15.58
C ASP A 350 -9.21 1.68 14.97
N ALA A 351 -8.14 1.40 15.72
CA ALA A 351 -7.20 0.35 15.35
C ALA A 351 -7.77 -1.02 15.71
N PHE A 352 -7.82 -1.92 14.72
CA PHE A 352 -8.39 -3.25 14.85
C PHE A 352 -7.31 -4.33 14.81
N VAL A 353 -7.32 -5.28 15.74
CA VAL A 353 -6.39 -6.42 15.76
C VAL A 353 -6.89 -7.50 14.81
N ILE A 354 -6.17 -7.71 13.70
CA ILE A 354 -6.50 -8.76 12.72
C ILE A 354 -5.76 -10.07 12.95
N SER A 355 -4.69 -10.04 13.73
CA SER A 355 -3.99 -11.23 14.22
C SER A 355 -3.40 -10.90 15.59
N THR A 356 -3.58 -11.81 16.55
CA THR A 356 -3.10 -11.65 17.92
C THR A 356 -1.59 -11.67 18.04
N ALA A 357 -1.07 -11.25 19.20
CA ALA A 357 0.34 -11.19 19.54
C ALA A 357 1.13 -12.49 19.23
N GLY A 358 2.41 -12.35 19.06
CA GLY A 358 3.39 -13.37 18.76
C GLY A 358 4.78 -12.76 18.63
N ASN A 359 5.75 -13.49 18.08
CA ASN A 359 7.06 -12.91 17.83
C ASN A 359 6.99 -11.96 16.64
N ALA A 360 7.23 -10.66 16.87
CA ALA A 360 7.19 -9.64 15.83
C ALA A 360 8.14 -9.96 14.66
N ARG A 361 9.33 -10.53 14.92
CA ARG A 361 10.28 -10.89 13.86
C ARG A 361 9.79 -12.05 13.01
N ALA A 362 9.13 -13.04 13.62
CA ALA A 362 8.58 -14.20 12.92
C ALA A 362 7.39 -13.84 12.01
N ARG A 363 6.69 -12.74 12.28
CA ARG A 363 5.60 -12.25 11.41
C ARG A 363 6.07 -11.88 10.00
N GLY A 364 7.36 -11.68 9.81
CA GLY A 364 7.89 -11.20 8.54
C GLY A 364 7.35 -9.82 8.19
N PHE A 365 6.98 -9.62 6.93
CA PHE A 365 6.32 -8.42 6.42
C PHE A 365 4.91 -8.80 5.95
N PRO A 366 3.86 -8.52 6.71
CA PRO A 366 2.49 -8.70 6.24
C PRO A 366 2.28 -7.98 4.92
N ARG A 367 1.55 -8.61 3.99
CA ARG A 367 1.15 -8.01 2.72
C ARG A 367 -0.35 -7.97 2.63
N THR A 368 -0.86 -6.89 2.04
CA THR A 368 -2.29 -6.65 1.94
C THR A 368 -2.66 -6.22 0.53
N VAL A 369 -3.80 -6.71 0.06
CA VAL A 369 -4.44 -6.23 -1.19
C VAL A 369 -5.94 -6.16 -1.00
N VAL A 370 -6.61 -5.25 -1.69
CA VAL A 370 -8.07 -5.25 -1.82
C VAL A 370 -8.43 -6.21 -2.94
N ALA A 371 -9.02 -7.33 -2.60
CA ALA A 371 -9.45 -8.34 -3.58
C ALA A 371 -10.86 -8.05 -4.13
N ARG A 372 -11.70 -7.39 -3.34
CA ARG A 372 -13.04 -6.94 -3.75
C ARG A 372 -13.33 -5.61 -3.09
N ASP A 373 -13.80 -4.67 -3.87
CA ASP A 373 -14.20 -3.37 -3.39
C ASP A 373 -15.73 -3.26 -3.32
N TYR A 374 -16.26 -2.14 -2.87
CA TYR A 374 -17.70 -1.87 -2.66
C TYR A 374 -18.54 -1.88 -3.94
N ALA A 375 -17.97 -2.08 -5.12
CA ALA A 375 -18.70 -2.07 -6.38
C ALA A 375 -19.80 -3.15 -6.45
N GLY A 376 -20.93 -2.82 -7.14
CA GLY A 376 -22.02 -3.77 -7.40
C GLY A 376 -22.98 -3.99 -6.23
N GLY A 377 -23.25 -2.97 -5.42
CA GLY A 377 -24.23 -3.05 -4.31
C GLY A 377 -23.75 -3.86 -3.11
N LYS A 378 -22.45 -4.11 -3.00
CA LYS A 378 -21.85 -4.79 -1.83
C LYS A 378 -21.67 -3.80 -0.69
N THR A 379 -22.08 -4.22 0.51
CA THR A 379 -21.98 -3.44 1.75
C THR A 379 -20.63 -3.57 2.46
N ALA A 380 -19.70 -4.36 1.92
CA ALA A 380 -18.37 -4.53 2.48
C ALA A 380 -17.32 -4.81 1.39
N ALA A 381 -16.14 -4.20 1.55
CA ALA A 381 -14.94 -4.56 0.81
C ALA A 381 -14.27 -5.80 1.42
N GLU A 382 -13.49 -6.50 0.63
CA GLU A 382 -12.69 -7.64 1.05
C GLU A 382 -11.21 -7.36 0.83
N MET A 383 -10.45 -7.34 1.90
CA MET A 383 -9.00 -7.27 1.89
C MET A 383 -8.41 -8.64 2.21
N LEU A 384 -7.38 -9.04 1.49
CA LEU A 384 -6.58 -10.21 1.81
C LEU A 384 -5.30 -9.78 2.51
N VAL A 385 -4.90 -10.57 3.50
CA VAL A 385 -3.64 -10.38 4.23
C VAL A 385 -2.88 -11.69 4.22
N VAL A 386 -1.59 -11.64 3.91
CA VAL A 386 -0.65 -12.76 4.07
C VAL A 386 0.46 -12.38 5.04
N PHE A 387 0.85 -13.30 5.90
CA PHE A 387 1.95 -13.15 6.85
C PHE A 387 2.54 -14.50 7.25
N THR A 388 3.70 -14.50 7.87
CA THR A 388 4.31 -15.70 8.45
C THR A 388 3.96 -15.85 9.93
N ALA A 389 4.04 -17.08 10.44
CA ALA A 389 3.86 -17.43 11.84
C ALA A 389 4.93 -18.43 12.27
N GLU A 390 5.24 -18.48 13.57
CA GLU A 390 6.22 -19.41 14.14
C GLU A 390 5.75 -20.86 14.09
N THR A 391 4.45 -21.06 14.21
CA THR A 391 3.83 -22.40 14.26
C THR A 391 3.16 -22.72 12.93
N ALA A 392 3.16 -23.98 12.55
CA ALA A 392 2.47 -24.46 11.36
C ALA A 392 0.94 -24.19 11.42
N PRO A 393 0.31 -23.83 10.30
CA PRO A 393 0.96 -23.47 9.02
C PRO A 393 1.76 -22.17 9.14
N THR A 394 3.00 -22.19 8.65
CA THR A 394 3.90 -21.04 8.75
C THR A 394 3.48 -19.87 7.86
N LEU A 395 2.89 -20.14 6.71
CA LEU A 395 2.24 -19.11 5.89
C LEU A 395 0.75 -19.06 6.21
N ARG A 396 0.27 -17.89 6.61
CA ARG A 396 -1.14 -17.67 6.94
C ARG A 396 -1.74 -16.61 6.04
N THR A 397 -2.99 -16.84 5.65
CA THR A 397 -3.81 -15.87 4.93
C THR A 397 -5.08 -15.57 5.72
N LEU A 398 -5.49 -14.30 5.72
CA LEU A 398 -6.73 -13.84 6.30
C LEU A 398 -7.59 -13.19 5.23
N ARG A 399 -8.89 -13.36 5.37
CA ARG A 399 -9.92 -12.55 4.73
C ARG A 399 -10.38 -11.51 5.74
N VAL A 400 -10.26 -10.24 5.40
CA VAL A 400 -10.73 -9.14 6.23
C VAL A 400 -11.89 -8.46 5.50
N ARG A 401 -13.05 -8.42 6.13
CA ARG A 401 -14.22 -7.71 5.64
C ARG A 401 -14.27 -6.34 6.26
N ILE A 402 -14.43 -5.32 5.43
CA ILE A 402 -14.43 -3.92 5.83
C ILE A 402 -15.79 -3.34 5.42
N PRO A 403 -16.68 -3.07 6.37
CA PRO A 403 -17.99 -2.48 6.10
C PRO A 403 -17.85 -1.09 5.49
N GLU A 404 -18.79 -0.71 4.63
CA GLU A 404 -18.82 0.61 4.01
C GLU A 404 -19.03 1.72 5.04
N GLY A 405 -19.85 1.47 6.04
CA GLY A 405 -20.40 2.45 6.99
C GLY A 405 -19.70 2.54 8.35
N GLN A 406 -18.41 2.26 8.49
CA GLN A 406 -17.70 2.61 9.73
C GLN A 406 -17.37 4.12 9.73
N LEU A 407 -18.40 4.93 9.94
CA LEU A 407 -18.29 6.31 10.35
C LEU A 407 -18.05 6.35 11.87
N LEU A 408 -17.28 7.34 12.32
CA LEU A 408 -16.94 7.59 13.72
C LEU A 408 -18.18 7.52 14.64
N GLU A 409 -17.97 7.12 15.91
CA GLU A 409 -19.04 7.00 16.92
C GLU A 409 -19.87 8.28 17.15
N ASP A 410 -19.41 9.44 16.70
CA ASP A 410 -20.07 10.74 16.86
C ASP A 410 -21.32 10.95 15.99
N GLU A 411 -21.63 10.07 15.04
CA GLU A 411 -22.86 10.16 14.23
C GLU A 411 -24.06 9.37 14.79
N LYS A 412 -23.99 8.86 16.00
CA LYS A 412 -25.08 8.11 16.63
C LYS A 412 -26.37 8.93 16.88
N ASN A 413 -26.36 10.24 16.62
CA ASN A 413 -27.49 11.14 16.91
C ASN A 413 -28.10 11.84 15.70
N CYS A 414 -27.88 11.41 14.48
CA CYS A 414 -28.57 12.00 13.31
C CYS A 414 -29.63 11.06 12.75
N GLU A 415 -30.86 11.16 13.25
CA GLU A 415 -32.05 10.67 12.57
C GLU A 415 -32.28 11.55 11.33
N CYS A 416 -31.97 11.03 10.18
CA CYS A 416 -32.34 11.40 8.82
C CYS A 416 -31.18 11.26 7.84
N ALA A 417 -30.85 10.02 7.46
CA ALA A 417 -30.05 9.79 6.26
C ALA A 417 -30.99 9.42 5.10
N PRO A 418 -30.93 10.11 3.95
CA PRO A 418 -31.61 9.66 2.73
C PRO A 418 -30.91 8.41 2.16
N PRO A 419 -31.61 7.62 1.30
CA PRO A 419 -31.10 6.36 0.80
C PRO A 419 -29.84 6.52 -0.07
N ALA A 420 -28.98 5.50 0.02
CA ALA A 420 -27.57 5.44 -0.40
C ALA A 420 -27.27 5.43 -1.92
N GLU A 421 -28.08 6.02 -2.77
CA GLU A 421 -27.91 5.91 -4.23
C GLU A 421 -27.03 6.99 -4.89
N ASP A 422 -26.58 8.06 -4.18
CA ASP A 422 -25.89 9.19 -4.81
C ASP A 422 -24.60 9.68 -4.13
N LEU A 423 -23.98 8.94 -3.21
CA LEU A 423 -22.78 9.39 -2.48
C LEU A 423 -21.48 9.01 -3.18
N LEU A 424 -21.28 9.44 -4.42
CA LEU A 424 -19.97 9.48 -5.06
C LEU A 424 -19.25 10.78 -4.68
N GLY A 425 -18.53 10.78 -3.55
CA GLY A 425 -17.63 11.87 -3.24
C GLY A 425 -16.34 11.76 -4.06
N TYR A 426 -15.86 12.90 -4.57
CA TYR A 426 -14.67 12.99 -5.42
C TYR A 426 -13.55 13.73 -4.69
N SER A 427 -12.34 13.17 -4.73
CA SER A 427 -11.17 13.88 -4.23
C SER A 427 -10.76 14.97 -5.22
N VAL A 428 -10.53 16.17 -4.70
CA VAL A 428 -10.12 17.33 -5.48
C VAL A 428 -8.88 17.98 -4.88
N ARG A 429 -8.14 18.64 -5.75
CA ARG A 429 -7.04 19.52 -5.37
C ARG A 429 -7.34 20.92 -5.80
N GLY A 430 -6.89 21.88 -5.01
CA GLY A 430 -7.11 23.28 -5.36
C GLY A 430 -6.38 24.24 -4.44
N VAL A 431 -6.71 25.50 -4.62
CA VAL A 431 -6.29 26.61 -3.79
C VAL A 431 -7.54 27.35 -3.32
N THR A 432 -7.59 27.70 -2.05
CA THR A 432 -8.68 28.52 -1.51
C THR A 432 -8.57 29.95 -2.02
N GLU A 433 -9.68 30.54 -2.44
CA GLU A 433 -9.77 31.92 -2.88
C GLU A 433 -10.51 32.80 -1.87
N GLY A 434 -11.07 32.21 -0.80
CA GLY A 434 -11.75 32.93 0.28
C GLY A 434 -13.20 32.50 0.50
N ALA A 435 -13.93 33.27 1.26
CA ALA A 435 -15.36 33.04 1.47
C ALA A 435 -16.16 33.25 0.15
N GLY A 436 -17.20 32.43 -0.06
CA GLY A 436 -18.08 32.58 -1.21
C GLY A 436 -19.01 33.75 -1.05
N ALA A 437 -19.72 34.10 -2.12
CA ALA A 437 -20.69 35.17 -2.12
C ALA A 437 -21.96 34.83 -1.32
N ARG A 438 -22.27 33.54 -1.18
CA ARG A 438 -23.41 33.03 -0.41
C ARG A 438 -22.97 32.54 0.94
N ALA A 439 -23.80 32.71 1.96
CA ALA A 439 -23.55 32.15 3.30
C ALA A 439 -23.39 30.62 3.21
N GLY A 440 -22.37 30.07 3.90
CA GLY A 440 -22.07 28.64 3.90
C GLY A 440 -21.40 28.14 2.63
N THR A 441 -20.83 29.03 1.80
CA THR A 441 -20.02 28.65 0.64
C THR A 441 -18.60 29.20 0.75
N VAL A 442 -17.68 28.54 0.04
CA VAL A 442 -16.29 28.99 -0.14
C VAL A 442 -15.95 29.01 -1.61
N LYS A 443 -15.04 29.90 -1.99
CA LYS A 443 -14.52 30.00 -3.33
C LYS A 443 -13.21 29.25 -3.43
N LEU A 444 -13.19 28.24 -4.29
CA LEU A 444 -12.05 27.35 -4.48
C LEU A 444 -11.64 27.35 -5.95
N ARG A 445 -10.35 27.49 -6.24
CA ARG A 445 -9.80 27.19 -7.54
C ARG A 445 -9.39 25.73 -7.56
N LEU A 446 -10.12 24.92 -8.33
CA LEU A 446 -9.91 23.47 -8.43
C LEU A 446 -9.15 23.11 -9.69
N SER A 447 -8.30 22.09 -9.60
CA SER A 447 -7.74 21.41 -10.76
C SER A 447 -8.83 20.60 -11.46
N ALA A 448 -8.67 20.41 -12.78
CA ALA A 448 -9.63 19.63 -13.55
C ALA A 448 -9.77 18.20 -13.00
N LEU A 449 -11.02 17.74 -12.87
CA LEU A 449 -11.36 16.35 -12.61
C LEU A 449 -12.25 15.88 -13.77
N PRO A 450 -11.70 15.11 -14.74
CA PRO A 450 -12.42 14.74 -15.96
C PRO A 450 -13.80 14.15 -15.69
N GLY A 451 -14.82 14.67 -16.37
CA GLY A 451 -16.21 14.24 -16.21
C GLY A 451 -16.93 14.73 -14.94
N VAL A 452 -16.23 15.43 -14.03
CA VAL A 452 -16.74 15.84 -12.72
C VAL A 452 -16.67 17.36 -12.55
N VAL A 453 -15.46 17.94 -12.52
CA VAL A 453 -15.24 19.37 -12.29
C VAL A 453 -14.28 19.91 -13.34
N ARG A 454 -14.63 21.05 -13.95
CA ARG A 454 -13.71 21.77 -14.84
C ARG A 454 -12.66 22.51 -14.03
N GLU A 455 -11.46 22.67 -14.59
CA GLU A 455 -10.44 23.53 -13.99
C GLU A 455 -10.97 24.97 -13.88
N GLY A 456 -10.71 25.61 -12.74
CA GLY A 456 -11.09 27.00 -12.50
C GLY A 456 -11.65 27.27 -11.13
N SER A 457 -12.18 28.50 -10.97
CA SER A 457 -12.78 28.95 -9.71
C SER A 457 -14.23 28.48 -9.60
N HIS A 458 -14.54 27.86 -8.48
CA HIS A 458 -15.86 27.32 -8.15
C HIS A 458 -16.32 27.85 -6.80
N GLU A 459 -17.58 28.24 -6.70
CA GLU A 459 -18.24 28.52 -5.43
C GLU A 459 -18.95 27.24 -4.96
N ILE A 460 -18.46 26.66 -3.88
CA ILE A 460 -18.86 25.33 -3.40
C ILE A 460 -19.41 25.47 -1.97
N ALA A 461 -20.53 24.81 -1.69
CA ALA A 461 -21.04 24.69 -0.32
C ALA A 461 -19.98 23.98 0.56
N VAL A 462 -19.92 24.34 1.83
CA VAL A 462 -18.94 23.79 2.78
C VAL A 462 -19.64 23.35 4.05
N GLN A 463 -19.18 22.23 4.62
CA GLN A 463 -19.64 21.82 5.95
C GLN A 463 -19.23 22.87 6.99
N PRO A 464 -20.09 23.19 7.98
CA PRO A 464 -19.81 24.23 8.98
C PRO A 464 -18.47 24.08 9.68
N ALA A 465 -18.07 22.86 10.01
CA ALA A 465 -16.80 22.55 10.66
C ALA A 465 -15.54 22.87 9.80
N LEU A 466 -15.69 23.02 8.49
CA LEU A 466 -14.60 23.31 7.56
C LEU A 466 -14.60 24.77 7.07
N ALA A 467 -15.63 25.54 7.40
CA ALA A 467 -15.86 26.87 6.82
C ALA A 467 -14.71 27.85 7.12
N GLU A 468 -14.20 27.87 8.33
CA GLU A 468 -13.10 28.78 8.74
C GLU A 468 -11.77 28.41 8.07
N LEU A 469 -11.48 27.10 7.97
CA LEU A 469 -10.26 26.61 7.33
C LEU A 469 -10.27 26.85 5.82
N ALA A 470 -11.40 26.58 5.16
CA ALA A 470 -11.53 26.73 3.73
C ALA A 470 -11.71 28.20 3.28
N ALA A 471 -12.05 29.11 4.17
CA ALA A 471 -12.18 30.54 3.87
C ALA A 471 -10.85 31.32 3.86
N GLN A 472 -9.74 30.72 4.26
CA GLN A 472 -8.42 31.37 4.22
C GLN A 472 -7.87 31.39 2.78
N PRO A 473 -7.67 32.54 2.14
CA PRO A 473 -7.24 32.60 0.76
C PRO A 473 -5.77 32.20 0.57
N GLY A 474 -5.45 31.59 -0.57
CA GLY A 474 -4.09 31.25 -0.95
C GLY A 474 -3.58 29.91 -0.38
N GLN A 475 -4.39 29.18 0.37
CA GLN A 475 -4.00 27.91 0.94
C GLN A 475 -4.22 26.79 -0.10
N ALA A 476 -3.14 26.12 -0.52
CA ALA A 476 -3.25 24.89 -1.31
C ALA A 476 -3.80 23.76 -0.43
N PHE A 477 -4.66 22.93 -0.99
CA PHE A 477 -5.33 21.87 -0.24
C PHE A 477 -5.61 20.63 -1.08
N ILE A 478 -5.83 19.52 -0.40
CA ILE A 478 -6.54 18.36 -0.90
C ILE A 478 -7.86 18.29 -0.15
N GLY A 479 -8.95 18.07 -0.85
CA GLY A 479 -10.26 17.97 -0.28
C GLY A 479 -11.11 16.91 -0.93
N ARG A 480 -12.30 16.72 -0.40
CA ARG A 480 -13.31 15.88 -1.01
C ARG A 480 -14.57 16.70 -1.24
N ILE A 481 -15.14 16.56 -2.42
CA ILE A 481 -16.44 17.15 -2.75
C ILE A 481 -17.44 16.03 -3.04
N GLU A 482 -18.66 16.25 -2.67
CA GLU A 482 -19.81 15.42 -3.05
C GLU A 482 -20.83 16.27 -3.83
N ARG A 483 -21.69 15.61 -4.59
CA ARG A 483 -22.78 16.26 -5.29
C ARG A 483 -24.06 16.01 -4.51
N ASP A 484 -24.74 17.09 -4.14
CA ASP A 484 -26.08 17.05 -3.58
C ASP A 484 -27.10 17.76 -4.53
N ARG A 485 -28.36 17.85 -4.12
CA ARG A 485 -29.42 18.54 -4.90
C ARG A 485 -29.15 20.02 -5.14
N GLY A 486 -28.27 20.64 -4.36
CA GLY A 486 -27.87 22.06 -4.44
C GLY A 486 -26.59 22.31 -5.21
N GLY A 487 -25.89 21.28 -5.67
CA GLY A 487 -24.61 21.38 -6.36
C GLY A 487 -23.46 20.62 -5.66
N TRP A 488 -22.27 21.18 -5.76
CA TRP A 488 -21.10 20.59 -5.10
C TRP A 488 -20.94 21.08 -3.67
N ARG A 489 -20.56 20.19 -2.75
CA ARG A 489 -20.26 20.48 -1.35
C ARG A 489 -18.90 19.95 -0.97
N LEU A 490 -18.07 20.77 -0.32
CA LEU A 490 -16.80 20.35 0.28
C LEU A 490 -17.08 19.66 1.62
N ILE A 491 -16.72 18.38 1.73
CA ILE A 491 -16.98 17.54 2.90
C ILE A 491 -15.72 17.15 3.66
N ALA A 492 -14.54 17.29 3.02
CA ALA A 492 -13.26 17.14 3.68
C ALA A 492 -12.26 18.16 3.12
N TYR A 493 -11.37 18.66 3.99
CA TYR A 493 -10.37 19.66 3.66
C TYR A 493 -9.10 19.43 4.46
N LYS A 494 -7.96 19.35 3.78
CA LYS A 494 -6.66 19.29 4.43
C LYS A 494 -5.68 20.21 3.71
N PRO A 495 -5.10 21.19 4.43
CA PRO A 495 -4.11 22.07 3.83
C PRO A 495 -2.85 21.28 3.44
N LEU A 496 -2.27 21.65 2.29
CA LEU A 496 -0.96 21.17 1.89
C LEU A 496 0.09 22.05 2.58
N THR A 497 0.97 21.44 3.35
CA THR A 497 2.17 22.13 3.83
C THR A 497 3.09 22.34 2.63
N ARG A 498 3.52 23.58 2.38
CA ARG A 498 4.64 23.82 1.46
C ARG A 498 5.88 23.14 2.05
N PRO A 499 6.66 22.42 1.24
CA PRO A 499 7.93 21.86 1.68
C PRO A 499 8.92 22.93 2.12
#